data_ba4cdf08dc944121ea64fd192eb789d3
#
_entry.id   ba4cdf08dc944121ea64fd192eb789d3
#
_cell.length_a   1.000
_cell.length_b   1.000
_cell.length_c   1.000
_cell.angle_alpha   90.00
_cell.angle_beta   90.00
_cell.angle_gamma   90.00
#
_symmetry.space_group_name_H-M   'P 1'
#
loop_
_entity.id
_entity.type
_entity.pdbx_description
1 polymer ?
#
loop_
_entity_poly.entity_id
_entity_poly.type
_entity_poly.pdbx_seq_one_letter_code
_entity_poly.pdbx_strand_id
1 'polypeptide(L)'
;MGAGGVKIPPMSYWPEVQRICRKYDVLLMLDEVITGYGRTGEWFAAQSFGIEPDTITTAKALTSGYQPLSALLVGDRIAATLVEKGGEFAHGYTYAGHPVACAVALANLDIIEKEGLVERVKTDTGPYFAKALQERIAGHPLVGEVRSFGLMGAIEIVKNKATKERFAPAGSAAVVVRDHAIANGMMLRATGDTMILSPPLIWTRATIDLACDRITKALDLAAKDLHKT
;
A
#
# COMPACT_ATOMS: atom_id res chain seq x y z
N MET A 1 4.39 -1.51 -5.58
CA MET A 1 4.19 -0.15 -5.01
C MET A 1 4.54 -0.09 -3.52
N GLY A 2 3.95 -0.90 -2.66
CA GLY A 2 3.95 -0.69 -1.22
C GLY A 2 5.30 -0.82 -0.50
N ALA A 3 5.89 -2.00 -0.46
CA ALA A 3 7.05 -2.31 0.38
C ALA A 3 8.32 -1.50 0.06
N GLY A 4 8.49 -1.09 -1.19
CA GLY A 4 9.64 -0.30 -1.65
C GLY A 4 9.55 1.21 -1.43
N GLY A 5 8.60 1.70 -0.60
CA GLY A 5 8.44 3.12 -0.32
C GLY A 5 7.34 3.81 -1.12
N VAL A 6 6.28 3.10 -1.46
CA VAL A 6 5.10 3.61 -2.18
C VAL A 6 5.51 4.36 -3.47
N LYS A 7 6.30 3.69 -4.29
CA LYS A 7 6.68 4.22 -5.61
C LYS A 7 5.51 4.01 -6.57
N ILE A 8 4.92 5.10 -7.00
CA ILE A 8 3.76 5.12 -7.89
C ILE A 8 4.28 5.35 -9.32
N PRO A 9 4.06 4.39 -10.25
CA PRO A 9 4.46 4.59 -11.63
C PRO A 9 3.55 5.61 -12.34
N PRO A 10 4.00 6.22 -13.43
CA PRO A 10 3.13 7.03 -14.28
C PRO A 10 1.92 6.21 -14.77
N MET A 11 0.79 6.84 -15.00
CA MET A 11 -0.44 6.15 -15.44
C MET A 11 -0.26 5.38 -16.76
N SER A 12 0.69 5.77 -17.59
CA SER A 12 1.01 5.10 -18.86
C SER A 12 1.85 3.82 -18.70
N TYR A 13 2.48 3.60 -17.53
CA TYR A 13 3.42 2.51 -17.34
C TYR A 13 2.77 1.13 -17.48
N TRP A 14 1.73 0.86 -16.69
CA TRP A 14 1.09 -0.45 -16.69
C TRP A 14 0.37 -0.80 -18.00
N PRO A 15 -0.37 0.14 -18.64
CA PRO A 15 -0.91 -0.09 -19.99
C PRO A 15 0.16 -0.47 -21.01
N GLU A 16 1.33 0.16 -20.97
CA GLU A 16 2.43 -0.18 -21.87
C GLU A 16 3.05 -1.55 -21.56
N VAL A 17 3.23 -1.89 -20.26
CA VAL A 17 3.65 -3.23 -19.84
C VAL A 17 2.67 -4.29 -20.37
N GLN A 18 1.37 -4.08 -20.19
CA GLN A 18 0.34 -5.00 -20.69
C GLN A 18 0.40 -5.13 -22.22
N ARG A 19 0.56 -4.02 -22.93
CA ARG A 19 0.70 -4.04 -24.39
C ARG A 19 1.90 -4.89 -24.84
N ILE A 20 3.02 -4.77 -24.14
CA ILE A 20 4.23 -5.55 -24.40
C ILE A 20 4.00 -7.04 -24.10
N CYS A 21 3.41 -7.35 -22.94
CA CYS A 21 3.07 -8.73 -22.57
C CYS A 21 2.17 -9.39 -23.62
N ARG A 22 1.12 -8.71 -24.04
CA ARG A 22 0.20 -9.20 -25.08
C ARG A 22 0.92 -9.39 -26.45
N LYS A 23 1.81 -8.46 -26.82
CA LYS A 23 2.56 -8.54 -28.08
C LYS A 23 3.45 -9.79 -28.17
N TYR A 24 4.05 -10.19 -27.05
CA TYR A 24 4.99 -11.30 -27.00
C TYR A 24 4.39 -12.57 -26.38
N ASP A 25 3.09 -12.62 -26.17
CA ASP A 25 2.36 -13.72 -25.55
C ASP A 25 2.90 -14.11 -24.17
N VAL A 26 3.30 -13.10 -23.38
CA VAL A 26 3.78 -13.26 -22.00
C VAL A 26 2.62 -13.01 -21.03
N LEU A 27 2.52 -13.85 -20.01
CA LEU A 27 1.51 -13.68 -18.94
C LEU A 27 1.88 -12.49 -18.05
N LEU A 28 0.89 -11.64 -17.78
CA LEU A 28 1.01 -10.53 -16.84
C LEU A 28 0.48 -10.95 -15.46
N MET A 29 1.40 -11.06 -14.50
CA MET A 29 1.08 -11.42 -13.12
C MET A 29 1.26 -10.19 -12.22
N LEU A 30 0.22 -9.80 -11.47
CA LEU A 30 0.28 -8.67 -10.54
C LEU A 30 0.34 -9.15 -9.09
N ASP A 31 1.22 -8.54 -8.31
CA ASP A 31 1.24 -8.65 -6.86
C ASP A 31 0.42 -7.49 -6.26
N GLU A 32 -0.81 -7.80 -5.87
CA GLU A 32 -1.72 -6.89 -5.19
C GLU A 32 -1.88 -7.20 -3.70
N VAL A 33 -0.91 -7.85 -3.11
CA VAL A 33 -0.89 -8.18 -1.68
C VAL A 33 -1.04 -6.94 -0.78
N ILE A 34 -0.58 -5.76 -1.23
CA ILE A 34 -0.73 -4.49 -0.49
C ILE A 34 -1.84 -3.63 -1.09
N THR A 35 -2.01 -3.63 -2.40
CA THR A 35 -2.85 -2.69 -3.14
C THR A 35 -4.30 -3.14 -3.28
N GLY A 36 -4.57 -4.41 -3.15
CA GLY A 36 -5.91 -4.97 -3.26
C GLY A 36 -6.86 -4.57 -2.13
N TYR A 37 -8.14 -4.86 -2.37
CA TYR A 37 -9.25 -4.71 -1.44
C TYR A 37 -9.45 -3.27 -0.93
N GLY A 38 -9.52 -2.32 -1.85
CA GLY A 38 -9.90 -0.93 -1.56
C GLY A 38 -8.76 0.02 -1.23
N ARG A 39 -7.53 -0.46 -1.11
CA ARG A 39 -6.37 0.35 -0.71
C ARG A 39 -6.12 1.55 -1.63
N THR A 40 -6.35 1.40 -2.93
CA THR A 40 -6.16 2.44 -3.95
C THR A 40 -7.42 3.23 -4.30
N GLY A 41 -8.55 2.90 -3.68
CA GLY A 41 -9.87 3.42 -4.05
C GLY A 41 -10.58 2.59 -5.12
N GLU A 42 -9.99 1.46 -5.49
CA GLU A 42 -10.59 0.41 -6.32
C GLU A 42 -10.42 -0.93 -5.60
N TRP A 43 -11.17 -1.97 -5.98
CA TRP A 43 -10.98 -3.31 -5.43
C TRP A 43 -9.56 -3.81 -5.65
N PHE A 44 -9.00 -3.53 -6.84
CA PHE A 44 -7.62 -3.85 -7.20
C PHE A 44 -6.97 -2.67 -7.91
N ALA A 45 -5.67 -2.46 -7.69
CA ALA A 45 -4.93 -1.39 -8.36
C ALA A 45 -4.90 -1.56 -9.89
N ALA A 46 -5.04 -2.78 -10.40
CA ALA A 46 -5.23 -3.06 -11.82
C ALA A 46 -6.34 -2.18 -12.42
N GLN A 47 -7.46 -2.00 -11.72
CA GLN A 47 -8.57 -1.17 -12.14
C GLN A 47 -8.18 0.32 -12.21
N SER A 48 -7.38 0.80 -11.23
CA SER A 48 -6.90 2.18 -11.23
C SER A 48 -6.02 2.51 -12.44
N PHE A 49 -5.35 1.50 -13.01
CA PHE A 49 -4.49 1.66 -14.19
C PHE A 49 -5.15 1.19 -15.50
N GLY A 50 -6.40 0.72 -15.46
CA GLY A 50 -7.14 0.26 -16.63
C GLY A 50 -6.49 -0.95 -17.32
N ILE A 51 -5.95 -1.89 -16.54
CA ILE A 51 -5.28 -3.11 -17.05
C ILE A 51 -5.99 -4.37 -16.58
N GLU A 52 -5.84 -5.42 -17.38
CA GLU A 52 -6.40 -6.76 -17.16
C GLU A 52 -5.25 -7.77 -17.07
N PRO A 53 -4.77 -8.11 -15.87
CA PRO A 53 -3.72 -9.10 -15.69
C PRO A 53 -4.26 -10.53 -15.89
N ASP A 54 -3.35 -11.45 -16.21
CA ASP A 54 -3.66 -12.88 -16.29
C ASP A 54 -3.80 -13.52 -14.90
N THR A 55 -3.07 -13.00 -13.89
CA THR A 55 -3.24 -13.40 -12.49
C THR A 55 -3.04 -12.21 -11.53
N ILE A 56 -3.70 -12.30 -10.36
CA ILE A 56 -3.51 -11.36 -9.26
C ILE A 56 -3.24 -12.16 -7.98
N THR A 57 -2.09 -11.91 -7.34
CA THR A 57 -1.79 -12.44 -6.02
C THR A 57 -2.28 -11.48 -4.95
N THR A 58 -3.02 -12.00 -3.97
CA THR A 58 -3.62 -11.21 -2.89
C THR A 58 -3.38 -11.81 -1.51
N ALA A 59 -3.39 -10.97 -0.47
CA ALA A 59 -3.29 -11.38 0.94
C ALA A 59 -3.75 -10.21 1.84
N LYS A 60 -3.18 -10.08 3.02
CA LYS A 60 -3.32 -8.95 3.99
C LYS A 60 -4.76 -8.47 4.17
N ALA A 61 -5.20 -7.49 3.35
CA ALA A 61 -6.54 -6.93 3.43
C ALA A 61 -7.64 -7.94 3.10
N LEU A 62 -7.33 -9.07 2.49
CA LEU A 62 -8.26 -10.19 2.29
C LEU A 62 -8.92 -10.63 3.59
N THR A 63 -8.17 -10.64 4.69
CA THR A 63 -8.66 -11.00 6.03
C THR A 63 -8.46 -9.88 7.05
N SER A 64 -7.99 -8.70 6.66
CA SER A 64 -7.59 -7.60 7.55
C SER A 64 -6.63 -8.02 8.68
N GLY A 65 -5.85 -9.10 8.46
CA GLY A 65 -4.87 -9.63 9.41
C GLY A 65 -5.45 -10.50 10.54
N TYR A 66 -6.76 -10.76 10.55
CA TYR A 66 -7.39 -11.62 11.57
C TYR A 66 -7.03 -13.10 11.41
N GLN A 67 -6.81 -13.55 10.18
CA GLN A 67 -6.32 -14.90 9.87
C GLN A 67 -5.30 -14.85 8.73
N PRO A 68 -4.25 -15.69 8.76
CA PRO A 68 -3.32 -15.80 7.65
C PRO A 68 -4.01 -16.48 6.47
N LEU A 69 -4.18 -15.73 5.38
CA LEU A 69 -4.73 -16.22 4.12
C LEU A 69 -4.16 -15.41 2.97
N SER A 70 -3.90 -16.09 1.88
CA SER A 70 -3.60 -15.51 0.58
C SER A 70 -4.45 -16.17 -0.50
N ALA A 71 -4.65 -15.49 -1.61
CA ALA A 71 -5.35 -16.04 -2.76
C ALA A 71 -4.63 -15.63 -4.05
N LEU A 72 -4.65 -16.54 -5.01
CA LEU A 72 -4.28 -16.27 -6.38
C LEU A 72 -5.57 -16.25 -7.21
N LEU A 73 -5.88 -15.10 -7.77
CA LEU A 73 -6.96 -14.94 -8.74
C LEU A 73 -6.40 -15.28 -10.11
N VAL A 74 -7.10 -16.15 -10.84
CA VAL A 74 -6.66 -16.65 -12.14
C VAL A 74 -7.66 -16.22 -13.21
N GLY A 75 -7.17 -15.51 -14.23
CA GLY A 75 -7.99 -15.03 -15.35
C GLY A 75 -8.39 -16.16 -16.30
N ASP A 76 -9.43 -15.93 -17.09
CA ASP A 76 -10.06 -16.93 -17.97
C ASP A 76 -9.08 -17.58 -18.95
N ARG A 77 -8.11 -16.83 -19.47
CA ARG A 77 -7.09 -17.35 -20.38
C ARG A 77 -6.29 -18.52 -19.79
N ILE A 78 -5.92 -18.41 -18.50
CA ILE A 78 -5.20 -19.48 -17.81
C ILE A 78 -6.18 -20.56 -17.34
N ALA A 79 -7.31 -20.14 -16.76
CA ALA A 79 -8.33 -21.06 -16.24
C ALA A 79 -8.83 -22.01 -17.32
N ALA A 80 -9.13 -21.53 -18.52
CA ALA A 80 -9.55 -22.36 -19.65
C ALA A 80 -8.49 -23.42 -19.99
N THR A 81 -7.21 -23.05 -20.02
CA THR A 81 -6.14 -24.02 -20.30
C THR A 81 -6.01 -25.06 -19.21
N LEU A 82 -6.12 -24.67 -17.93
CA LEU A 82 -6.05 -25.59 -16.79
C LEU A 82 -7.23 -26.58 -16.80
N VAL A 83 -8.44 -26.08 -17.06
CA VAL A 83 -9.66 -26.92 -17.08
C VAL A 83 -9.67 -27.86 -18.28
N GLU A 84 -9.31 -27.37 -19.48
CA GLU A 84 -9.44 -28.14 -20.71
C GLU A 84 -8.26 -29.11 -20.96
N LYS A 85 -7.05 -28.72 -20.52
CA LYS A 85 -5.81 -29.41 -20.88
C LYS A 85 -4.94 -29.81 -19.68
N GLY A 86 -5.23 -29.27 -18.50
CA GLY A 86 -4.39 -29.42 -17.31
C GLY A 86 -4.55 -30.78 -16.60
N GLY A 87 -5.62 -31.51 -16.85
CA GLY A 87 -5.92 -32.75 -16.10
C GLY A 87 -6.06 -32.47 -14.61
N GLU A 88 -5.35 -33.21 -13.77
CA GLU A 88 -5.32 -32.99 -12.34
C GLU A 88 -4.40 -31.81 -12.00
N PHE A 89 -4.91 -30.82 -11.26
CA PHE A 89 -4.11 -29.68 -10.77
C PHE A 89 -3.31 -30.09 -9.52
N ALA A 90 -2.15 -30.68 -9.73
CA ALA A 90 -1.29 -31.24 -8.69
C ALA A 90 -0.50 -30.12 -7.94
N HIS A 91 -1.18 -29.08 -7.48
CA HIS A 91 -0.59 -27.98 -6.69
C HIS A 91 -1.49 -27.60 -5.53
N GLY A 92 -0.90 -27.50 -4.34
CA GLY A 92 -1.62 -27.06 -3.14
C GLY A 92 -0.74 -27.09 -1.91
N TYR A 93 -1.25 -26.50 -0.85
CA TYR A 93 -0.65 -26.54 0.47
C TYR A 93 -1.60 -27.27 1.43
N THR A 94 -1.04 -27.90 2.48
CA THR A 94 -1.84 -28.66 3.46
C THR A 94 -2.99 -27.83 4.05
N TYR A 95 -2.78 -26.53 4.26
CA TYR A 95 -3.79 -25.61 4.81
C TYR A 95 -4.58 -24.83 3.74
N ALA A 96 -4.44 -25.16 2.46
CA ALA A 96 -5.27 -24.55 1.42
C ALA A 96 -6.77 -24.80 1.70
N GLY A 97 -7.59 -23.76 1.52
CA GLY A 97 -9.03 -23.85 1.78
C GLY A 97 -9.40 -24.01 3.26
N HIS A 98 -8.53 -23.58 4.20
CA HIS A 98 -8.81 -23.67 5.63
C HIS A 98 -10.15 -22.98 5.97
N PRO A 99 -11.16 -23.69 6.51
CA PRO A 99 -12.52 -23.18 6.58
C PRO A 99 -12.65 -21.94 7.45
N VAL A 100 -11.94 -21.85 8.58
CA VAL A 100 -11.98 -20.67 9.44
C VAL A 100 -11.36 -19.45 8.73
N ALA A 101 -10.23 -19.63 8.06
CA ALA A 101 -9.59 -18.52 7.34
C ALA A 101 -10.46 -18.02 6.17
N CYS A 102 -11.10 -18.94 5.44
CA CYS A 102 -12.05 -18.60 4.37
C CYS A 102 -13.28 -17.89 4.90
N ALA A 103 -13.86 -18.33 6.02
CA ALA A 103 -15.01 -17.69 6.65
C ALA A 103 -14.68 -16.26 7.12
N VAL A 104 -13.49 -16.05 7.70
CA VAL A 104 -13.01 -14.71 8.08
C VAL A 104 -12.83 -13.81 6.85
N ALA A 105 -12.27 -14.35 5.75
CA ALA A 105 -12.12 -13.59 4.51
C ALA A 105 -13.48 -13.16 3.95
N LEU A 106 -14.44 -14.07 3.87
CA LEU A 106 -15.80 -13.75 3.40
C LEU A 106 -16.45 -12.67 4.26
N ALA A 107 -16.41 -12.81 5.59
CA ALA A 107 -16.96 -11.81 6.51
C ALA A 107 -16.27 -10.44 6.34
N ASN A 108 -14.95 -10.42 6.15
CA ASN A 108 -14.20 -9.18 5.94
C ASN A 108 -14.55 -8.52 4.59
N LEU A 109 -14.67 -9.29 3.52
CA LEU A 109 -15.09 -8.78 2.21
C LEU A 109 -16.50 -8.20 2.26
N ASP A 110 -17.42 -8.88 2.94
CA ASP A 110 -18.79 -8.42 3.19
C ASP A 110 -18.81 -7.05 3.91
N ILE A 111 -17.96 -6.85 4.90
CA ILE A 111 -17.84 -5.57 5.63
C ILE A 111 -17.32 -4.48 4.69
N ILE A 112 -16.25 -4.75 3.93
CA ILE A 112 -15.67 -3.79 2.97
C ILE A 112 -16.74 -3.33 1.98
N GLU A 113 -17.54 -4.26 1.45
CA GLU A 113 -18.60 -3.96 0.49
C GLU A 113 -19.77 -3.21 1.14
N LYS A 114 -20.35 -3.76 2.22
CA LYS A 114 -21.54 -3.20 2.89
C LYS A 114 -21.31 -1.81 3.48
N GLU A 115 -20.10 -1.55 3.98
CA GLU A 115 -19.74 -0.23 4.50
C GLU A 115 -19.23 0.74 3.39
N GLY A 116 -19.20 0.31 2.14
CA GLY A 116 -18.77 1.14 1.01
C GLY A 116 -17.33 1.65 1.13
N LEU A 117 -16.42 0.85 1.75
CA LEU A 117 -15.08 1.32 2.09
C LEU A 117 -14.25 1.66 0.86
N VAL A 118 -14.41 0.90 -0.23
CA VAL A 118 -13.70 1.15 -1.50
C VAL A 118 -14.08 2.52 -2.06
N GLU A 119 -15.39 2.79 -2.18
CA GLU A 119 -15.90 4.05 -2.69
C GLU A 119 -15.52 5.23 -1.79
N ARG A 120 -15.55 5.03 -0.46
CA ARG A 120 -15.12 6.05 0.50
C ARG A 120 -13.63 6.40 0.34
N VAL A 121 -12.76 5.41 0.12
CA VAL A 121 -11.34 5.68 -0.18
C VAL A 121 -11.20 6.43 -1.48
N LYS A 122 -11.98 6.06 -2.52
CA LYS A 122 -11.92 6.70 -3.83
C LYS A 122 -12.33 8.16 -3.80
N THR A 123 -13.44 8.47 -3.15
CA THR A 123 -14.12 9.77 -3.27
C THR A 123 -13.92 10.70 -2.09
N ASP A 124 -13.56 10.19 -0.90
CA ASP A 124 -13.45 10.97 0.32
C ASP A 124 -12.07 10.84 0.98
N THR A 125 -11.81 9.71 1.66
CA THR A 125 -10.64 9.62 2.56
C THR A 125 -9.32 9.57 1.83
N GLY A 126 -9.23 9.01 0.65
CA GLY A 126 -8.01 8.99 -0.17
C GLY A 126 -7.59 10.39 -0.65
N PRO A 127 -8.46 11.14 -1.33
CA PRO A 127 -8.18 12.55 -1.69
C PRO A 127 -7.88 13.42 -0.48
N TYR A 128 -8.62 13.26 0.63
CA TYR A 128 -8.36 14.00 1.85
C TYR A 128 -6.99 13.67 2.45
N PHE A 129 -6.62 12.40 2.50
CA PHE A 129 -5.31 11.95 2.99
C PHE A 129 -4.16 12.53 2.16
N ALA A 130 -4.28 12.50 0.84
CA ALA A 130 -3.29 13.09 -0.07
C ALA A 130 -3.11 14.59 0.21
N LYS A 131 -4.23 15.32 0.32
CA LYS A 131 -4.24 16.76 0.63
C LYS A 131 -3.62 17.04 1.99
N ALA A 132 -4.04 16.33 3.04
CA ALA A 132 -3.54 16.52 4.40
C ALA A 132 -2.03 16.27 4.50
N LEU A 133 -1.52 15.22 3.88
CA LEU A 133 -0.08 14.97 3.83
C LEU A 133 0.68 16.09 3.11
N GLN A 134 0.16 16.56 1.99
CA GLN A 134 0.79 17.63 1.20
C GLN A 134 0.80 18.97 1.94
N GLU A 135 -0.32 19.35 2.56
CA GLU A 135 -0.45 20.65 3.21
C GLU A 135 0.24 20.72 4.58
N ARG A 136 0.26 19.60 5.32
CA ARG A 136 0.70 19.59 6.73
C ARG A 136 2.08 18.97 6.93
N ILE A 137 2.51 18.07 6.05
CA ILE A 137 3.76 17.31 6.22
C ILE A 137 4.82 17.72 5.20
N ALA A 138 4.45 17.92 3.92
CA ALA A 138 5.42 18.16 2.86
C ALA A 138 6.27 19.42 3.07
N GLY A 139 5.78 20.41 3.84
CA GLY A 139 6.51 21.64 4.17
C GLY A 139 7.68 21.44 5.16
N HIS A 140 7.69 20.37 5.94
CA HIS A 140 8.67 20.16 7.00
C HIS A 140 10.11 20.05 6.47
N PRO A 141 11.14 20.65 7.15
CA PRO A 141 12.54 20.66 6.68
C PRO A 141 13.14 19.26 6.43
N LEU A 142 12.80 18.26 7.27
CA LEU A 142 13.26 16.88 7.11
C LEU A 142 12.55 16.12 5.99
N VAL A 143 11.54 16.70 5.33
CA VAL A 143 10.71 16.00 4.34
C VAL A 143 11.15 16.40 2.93
N GLY A 144 11.73 15.45 2.21
CA GLY A 144 12.16 15.63 0.83
C GLY A 144 11.04 15.44 -0.18
N GLU A 145 10.13 14.50 0.10
CA GLU A 145 9.00 14.17 -0.76
C GLU A 145 7.88 13.52 0.05
N VAL A 146 6.64 13.80 -0.37
CA VAL A 146 5.44 13.09 0.07
C VAL A 146 4.78 12.47 -1.14
N ARG A 147 4.43 11.21 -1.06
CA ARG A 147 3.70 10.46 -2.11
C ARG A 147 2.46 9.82 -1.51
N SER A 148 1.38 9.76 -2.27
CA SER A 148 0.16 9.04 -1.85
C SER A 148 -0.61 8.50 -3.04
N PHE A 149 -1.30 7.37 -2.83
CA PHE A 149 -2.22 6.77 -3.78
C PHE A 149 -3.32 6.02 -3.02
N GLY A 150 -4.55 6.52 -3.07
CA GLY A 150 -5.61 6.10 -2.17
C GLY A 150 -5.21 6.31 -0.70
N LEU A 151 -5.34 5.27 0.12
CA LEU A 151 -4.87 5.23 1.51
C LEU A 151 -3.50 4.54 1.64
N MET A 152 -2.60 4.77 0.70
CA MET A 152 -1.17 4.50 0.85
C MET A 152 -0.40 5.81 0.77
N GLY A 153 0.58 5.97 1.66
CA GLY A 153 1.43 7.16 1.67
C GLY A 153 2.88 6.83 1.99
N ALA A 154 3.75 7.72 1.57
CA ALA A 154 5.16 7.70 1.94
C ALA A 154 5.67 9.11 2.18
N ILE A 155 6.54 9.22 3.19
CA ILE A 155 7.25 10.45 3.54
C ILE A 155 8.74 10.14 3.44
N GLU A 156 9.44 10.78 2.54
CA GLU A 156 10.88 10.58 2.35
C GLU A 156 11.67 11.55 3.24
N ILE A 157 12.52 11.00 4.11
CA ILE A 157 13.31 11.79 5.07
C ILE A 157 14.63 12.18 4.40
N VAL A 158 14.97 13.45 4.50
CA VAL A 158 16.21 14.01 3.93
C VAL A 158 16.89 14.92 4.93
N LYS A 159 18.23 15.04 4.82
CA LYS A 159 19.05 15.98 5.57
C LYS A 159 18.95 17.39 5.01
N ASN A 160 18.90 17.50 3.69
CA ASN A 160 18.74 18.76 2.98
C ASN A 160 17.65 18.63 1.92
N LYS A 161 16.60 19.41 2.06
CA LYS A 161 15.44 19.38 1.18
C LYS A 161 15.74 19.86 -0.25
N ALA A 162 16.60 20.87 -0.40
CA ALA A 162 16.92 21.45 -1.70
C ALA A 162 17.78 20.51 -2.55
N THR A 163 18.78 19.87 -1.94
CA THR A 163 19.71 18.97 -2.63
C THR A 163 19.25 17.51 -2.61
N LYS A 164 18.23 17.16 -1.82
CA LYS A 164 17.82 15.79 -1.54
C LYS A 164 18.90 14.95 -0.85
N GLU A 165 19.86 15.60 -0.20
CA GLU A 165 20.91 14.92 0.57
C GLU A 165 20.29 14.06 1.67
N ARG A 166 20.79 12.84 1.83
CA ARG A 166 20.32 11.88 2.84
C ARG A 166 21.23 11.90 4.06
N PHE A 167 20.71 11.41 5.17
CA PHE A 167 21.51 11.15 6.37
C PHE A 167 22.41 9.92 6.19
N ALA A 168 23.51 9.89 6.92
CA ALA A 168 24.39 8.73 7.00
C ALA A 168 24.40 8.21 8.46
N PRO A 169 24.34 6.91 8.68
CA PRO A 169 24.10 5.86 7.68
C PRO A 169 22.67 5.88 7.11
N ALA A 170 22.48 5.34 5.90
CA ALA A 170 21.17 5.31 5.24
C ALA A 170 20.11 4.65 6.14
N GLY A 171 18.94 5.25 6.23
CA GLY A 171 17.81 4.79 7.05
C GLY A 171 17.86 5.22 8.52
N SER A 172 18.97 5.75 9.02
CA SER A 172 19.10 6.15 10.43
C SER A 172 18.07 7.20 10.83
N ALA A 173 17.88 8.22 10.02
CA ALA A 173 16.95 9.31 10.31
C ALA A 173 15.48 8.84 10.33
N ALA A 174 15.09 7.97 9.41
CA ALA A 174 13.74 7.41 9.40
C ALA A 174 13.46 6.55 10.64
N VAL A 175 14.47 5.85 11.17
CA VAL A 175 14.36 5.12 12.44
C VAL A 175 14.09 6.09 13.60
N VAL A 176 14.81 7.21 13.68
CA VAL A 176 14.58 8.24 14.72
C VAL A 176 13.16 8.80 14.63
N VAL A 177 12.68 9.13 13.42
CA VAL A 177 11.30 9.60 13.21
C VAL A 177 10.28 8.54 13.63
N ARG A 178 10.50 7.27 13.26
CA ARG A 178 9.64 6.14 13.66
C ARG A 178 9.55 6.01 15.18
N ASP A 179 10.67 6.06 15.86
CA ASP A 179 10.72 5.85 17.32
C ASP A 179 10.00 6.99 18.06
N HIS A 180 10.15 8.24 17.60
CA HIS A 180 9.35 9.36 18.10
C HIS A 180 7.87 9.20 17.78
N ALA A 181 7.51 8.70 16.59
CA ALA A 181 6.10 8.46 16.24
C ALA A 181 5.47 7.41 17.17
N ILE A 182 6.16 6.30 17.41
CA ILE A 182 5.70 5.24 18.33
C ILE A 182 5.54 5.79 19.75
N ALA A 183 6.53 6.53 20.26
CA ALA A 183 6.47 7.16 21.58
C ALA A 183 5.31 8.17 21.72
N ASN A 184 4.83 8.73 20.60
CA ASN A 184 3.67 9.63 20.54
C ASN A 184 2.38 8.93 20.09
N GLY A 185 2.30 7.60 20.19
CA GLY A 185 1.08 6.81 19.96
C GLY A 185 0.72 6.61 18.50
N MET A 186 1.69 6.65 17.59
CA MET A 186 1.47 6.33 16.18
C MET A 186 2.51 5.35 15.67
N MET A 187 2.05 4.16 15.25
CA MET A 187 2.93 3.18 14.64
C MET A 187 3.17 3.51 13.16
N LEU A 188 4.42 3.73 12.79
CA LEU A 188 4.88 3.93 11.42
C LEU A 188 5.97 2.93 11.07
N ARG A 189 6.06 2.56 9.81
CA ARG A 189 7.12 1.71 9.29
C ARG A 189 8.18 2.56 8.60
N ALA A 190 9.44 2.40 9.01
CA ALA A 190 10.59 2.92 8.29
C ALA A 190 11.14 1.85 7.33
N THR A 191 11.44 2.24 6.09
CA THR A 191 12.11 1.40 5.08
C THR A 191 13.16 2.27 4.39
N GLY A 192 14.45 2.03 4.69
CA GLY A 192 15.49 3.00 4.35
C GLY A 192 15.11 4.37 4.95
N ASP A 193 15.22 5.42 4.16
CA ASP A 193 14.88 6.79 4.56
C ASP A 193 13.39 7.15 4.33
N THR A 194 12.53 6.18 4.13
CA THR A 194 11.12 6.40 3.82
C THR A 194 10.21 5.90 4.94
N MET A 195 9.35 6.77 5.45
CA MET A 195 8.23 6.40 6.32
C MET A 195 7.04 5.96 5.46
N ILE A 196 6.52 4.75 5.71
CA ILE A 196 5.39 4.18 4.97
C ILE A 196 4.13 4.27 5.82
N LEU A 197 3.04 4.74 5.20
CA LEU A 197 1.70 4.82 5.76
C LEU A 197 0.76 3.90 4.99
N SER A 198 0.08 3.03 5.71
CA SER A 198 -0.98 2.17 5.18
C SER A 198 -2.09 2.04 6.23
N PRO A 199 -2.83 3.13 6.48
CA PRO A 199 -3.81 3.17 7.55
C PRO A 199 -4.99 2.21 7.30
N PRO A 200 -5.73 1.80 8.33
CA PRO A 200 -7.00 1.08 8.15
C PRO A 200 -7.95 1.82 7.21
N LEU A 201 -8.70 1.10 6.38
CA LEU A 201 -9.67 1.69 5.44
C LEU A 201 -10.78 2.47 6.16
N ILE A 202 -11.04 2.14 7.42
CA ILE A 202 -12.05 2.79 8.25
C ILE A 202 -11.63 4.16 8.82
N TRP A 203 -10.41 4.62 8.56
CA TRP A 203 -9.99 5.95 9.02
C TRP A 203 -10.94 7.03 8.50
N THR A 204 -11.26 7.98 9.39
CA THR A 204 -12.02 9.17 9.09
C THR A 204 -11.08 10.35 8.82
N ARG A 205 -11.61 11.47 8.30
CA ARG A 205 -10.85 12.71 8.16
C ARG A 205 -10.23 13.16 9.49
N ALA A 206 -11.00 13.08 10.60
CA ALA A 206 -10.49 13.43 11.93
C ALA A 206 -9.32 12.53 12.37
N THR A 207 -9.36 11.23 12.04
CA THR A 207 -8.25 10.32 12.33
C THR A 207 -7.03 10.63 11.46
N ILE A 208 -7.23 11.02 10.21
CA ILE A 208 -6.16 11.48 9.31
C ILE A 208 -5.50 12.75 9.88
N ASP A 209 -6.29 13.71 10.35
CA ASP A 209 -5.78 14.92 10.98
C ASP A 209 -4.95 14.63 12.21
N LEU A 210 -5.46 13.79 13.11
CA LEU A 210 -4.72 13.34 14.30
C LEU A 210 -3.40 12.64 13.93
N ALA A 211 -3.40 11.84 12.87
CA ALA A 211 -2.19 11.20 12.38
C ALA A 211 -1.18 12.22 11.87
N CYS A 212 -1.62 13.23 11.11
CA CYS A 212 -0.75 14.31 10.65
C CYS A 212 -0.15 15.08 11.82
N ASP A 213 -0.93 15.39 12.89
CA ASP A 213 -0.41 16.06 14.09
C ASP A 213 0.71 15.24 14.75
N ARG A 214 0.48 13.95 14.90
CA ARG A 214 1.47 13.03 15.50
C ARG A 214 2.72 12.88 14.64
N ILE A 215 2.57 12.82 13.32
CA ILE A 215 3.70 12.77 12.38
C ILE A 215 4.51 14.06 12.44
N THR A 216 3.85 15.23 12.42
CA THR A 216 4.53 16.52 12.54
C THR A 216 5.32 16.59 13.83
N LYS A 217 4.70 16.23 14.96
CA LYS A 217 5.37 16.18 16.26
C LYS A 217 6.58 15.24 16.26
N ALA A 218 6.47 14.07 15.64
CA ALA A 218 7.59 13.13 15.54
C ALA A 218 8.73 13.67 14.68
N LEU A 219 8.41 14.35 13.58
CA LEU A 219 9.40 15.03 12.73
C LEU A 219 10.10 16.17 13.48
N ASP A 220 9.36 17.02 14.22
CA ASP A 220 9.93 18.10 15.04
C ASP A 220 10.90 17.58 16.12
N LEU A 221 10.55 16.48 16.78
CA LEU A 221 11.42 15.85 17.77
C LEU A 221 12.65 15.23 17.12
N ALA A 222 12.46 14.51 16.02
CA ALA A 222 13.56 13.91 15.25
C ALA A 222 14.54 14.99 14.72
N ALA A 223 14.03 16.13 14.27
CA ALA A 223 14.88 17.22 13.82
C ALA A 223 15.82 17.73 14.93
N LYS A 224 15.32 17.85 16.16
CA LYS A 224 16.14 18.26 17.31
C LYS A 224 17.25 17.25 17.62
N ASP A 225 16.99 15.95 17.47
CA ASP A 225 17.97 14.92 17.75
C ASP A 225 19.00 14.78 16.63
N LEU A 226 18.55 14.86 15.38
CA LEU A 226 19.40 14.74 14.19
C LEU A 226 20.32 15.96 13.97
N HIS A 227 19.98 17.14 14.52
CA HIS A 227 20.83 18.32 14.47
C HIS A 227 21.87 18.37 15.59
N LYS A 228 21.80 17.47 16.60
CA LYS A 228 22.79 17.37 17.68
C LYS A 228 23.96 16.44 17.33
N THR A 229 23.81 15.67 16.28
CA THR A 229 24.82 14.73 15.75
C THR A 229 25.47 15.28 14.49
#